data_ae26f6d8efd5fc5bba350c8559e8dea0
#
_entry.id   ae26f6d8efd5fc5bba350c8559e8dea0
#
_cell.length_a   1.000
_cell.length_b   1.000
_cell.length_c   1.000
_cell.angle_alpha   90.00
_cell.angle_beta   90.00
_cell.angle_gamma   90.00
#
_symmetry.space_group_name_H-M   'P 1'
#
loop_
_entity.id
_entity.type
_entity.pdbx_description
1 polymer ?
#
loop_
_entity_poly.entity_id
_entity_poly.type
_entity_poly.pdbx_seq_one_letter_code
_entity_poly.pdbx_strand_id
1 'polypeptide(L)'
;MAGLYLHIPFCKQSCHYCNFHFSTSQNNRDEVLTAINKEINQKALGFNDKISTIYFGGGTPTILTEKELNTIIENILKKFDVEKNIEITVEANPDDLTKSKLSALSNSVVNRISIGVQSFIDKELKSMNRAHDSKKAIKSIEMARKYFENISIDILYGL
;
A
#
# COMPACT_ATOMS: atom_id res chain seq x y z
N MET A 1 19.86 9.18 6.93
CA MET A 1 18.36 9.05 6.88
C MET A 1 18.05 8.14 5.71
N ALA A 2 17.40 7.01 5.94
CA ALA A 2 17.11 6.02 4.92
C ALA A 2 15.62 5.65 4.95
N GLY A 3 15.10 5.17 3.81
CA GLY A 3 13.74 4.66 3.69
C GLY A 3 13.72 3.24 3.17
N LEU A 4 12.72 2.46 3.58
CA LEU A 4 12.43 1.15 3.03
C LEU A 4 11.23 1.22 2.11
N TYR A 5 11.39 0.76 0.88
CA TYR A 5 10.29 0.53 -0.06
C TYR A 5 10.06 -0.98 -0.21
N LEU A 6 8.82 -1.40 -0.03
CA LEU A 6 8.40 -2.77 -0.21
C LEU A 6 7.45 -2.86 -1.39
N HIS A 7 7.82 -3.63 -2.39
CA HIS A 7 7.01 -3.85 -3.57
C HIS A 7 6.08 -5.04 -3.37
N ILE A 8 4.76 -4.78 -3.34
CA ILE A 8 3.72 -5.81 -3.28
C ILE A 8 3.14 -5.98 -4.69
N PRO A 9 3.54 -7.03 -5.43
CA PRO A 9 3.26 -7.12 -6.88
C PRO A 9 1.88 -7.71 -7.19
N PHE A 10 0.86 -7.41 -6.39
CA PHE A 10 -0.48 -7.96 -6.60
C PHE A 10 -1.51 -6.86 -6.81
N CYS A 11 -2.37 -7.06 -7.83
CA CYS A 11 -3.54 -6.22 -8.11
C CYS A 11 -4.77 -7.09 -8.35
N LYS A 12 -5.95 -6.55 -8.07
CA LYS A 12 -7.21 -7.21 -8.45
C LYS A 12 -7.49 -7.07 -9.95
N GLN A 13 -7.01 -5.99 -10.55
CA GLN A 13 -7.32 -5.60 -11.93
C GLN A 13 -6.10 -4.95 -12.58
N SER A 14 -5.96 -5.17 -13.90
CA SER A 14 -4.93 -4.53 -14.73
C SER A 14 -5.44 -3.20 -15.25
N CYS A 15 -4.88 -2.10 -14.80
CA CYS A 15 -5.20 -0.77 -15.31
C CYS A 15 -4.46 -0.50 -16.62
N HIS A 16 -5.13 0.12 -17.61
CA HIS A 16 -4.57 0.30 -18.96
C HIS A 16 -3.36 1.23 -19.02
N TYR A 17 -3.20 2.14 -18.05
CA TYR A 17 -2.09 3.09 -17.96
C TYR A 17 -0.86 2.55 -17.20
N CYS A 18 -1.02 1.42 -16.50
CA CYS A 18 -0.04 0.99 -15.50
C CYS A 18 1.12 0.22 -16.12
N ASN A 19 2.35 0.73 -15.92
CA ASN A 19 3.60 0.09 -16.31
C ASN A 19 4.38 -0.51 -15.13
N PHE A 20 3.82 -0.54 -13.92
CA PHE A 20 4.48 -1.17 -12.79
C PHE A 20 4.49 -2.69 -12.94
N HIS A 21 5.44 -3.32 -12.28
CA HIS A 21 5.44 -4.78 -12.20
C HIS A 21 4.33 -5.25 -11.26
N PHE A 22 3.33 -5.94 -11.80
CA PHE A 22 2.24 -6.51 -11.01
C PHE A 22 1.68 -7.79 -11.66
N SER A 23 0.94 -8.55 -10.87
CA SER A 23 0.18 -9.71 -11.31
C SER A 23 -1.25 -9.64 -10.77
N THR A 24 -2.22 -10.01 -11.59
CA THR A 24 -3.61 -10.24 -11.15
C THR A 24 -3.83 -11.65 -10.60
N SER A 25 -2.87 -12.57 -10.84
CA SER A 25 -2.86 -13.89 -10.20
C SER A 25 -2.18 -13.81 -8.83
N GLN A 26 -2.78 -14.44 -7.84
CA GLN A 26 -2.24 -14.55 -6.48
C GLN A 26 -1.75 -15.97 -6.14
N ASN A 27 -1.58 -16.84 -7.14
CA ASN A 27 -1.24 -18.24 -6.92
C ASN A 27 0.10 -18.46 -6.18
N ASN A 28 1.04 -17.53 -6.36
CA ASN A 28 2.37 -17.55 -5.72
C ASN A 28 2.49 -16.56 -4.56
N ARG A 29 1.36 -16.11 -3.99
CA ARG A 29 1.34 -15.05 -2.95
C ARG A 29 2.19 -15.42 -1.74
N ASP A 30 2.01 -16.61 -1.18
CA ASP A 30 2.73 -17.07 0.01
C ASP A 30 4.24 -17.18 -0.25
N GLU A 31 4.63 -17.62 -1.44
CA GLU A 31 6.03 -17.70 -1.86
C GLU A 31 6.65 -16.30 -1.94
N VAL A 32 5.94 -15.32 -2.54
CA VAL A 32 6.39 -13.93 -2.64
C VAL A 32 6.52 -13.30 -1.26
N LEU A 33 5.53 -13.45 -0.37
CA LEU A 33 5.61 -12.92 0.99
C LEU A 33 6.75 -13.55 1.81
N THR A 34 6.99 -14.84 1.59
CA THR A 34 8.15 -15.54 2.17
C THR A 34 9.46 -14.97 1.64
N ALA A 35 9.55 -14.72 0.33
CA ALA A 35 10.74 -14.13 -0.30
C ALA A 35 11.01 -12.71 0.20
N ILE A 36 9.96 -11.87 0.32
CA ILE A 36 10.07 -10.52 0.91
C ILE A 36 10.66 -10.60 2.32
N ASN A 37 10.15 -11.48 3.18
CA ASN A 37 10.67 -11.62 4.54
C ASN A 37 12.13 -12.11 4.58
N LYS A 38 12.53 -13.00 3.65
CA LYS A 38 13.93 -13.41 3.50
C LYS A 38 14.82 -12.25 3.06
N GLU A 39 14.36 -11.46 2.08
CA GLU A 39 15.10 -10.29 1.60
C GLU A 39 15.28 -9.24 2.71
N ILE A 40 14.24 -8.94 3.50
CA ILE A 40 14.33 -8.08 4.68
C ILE A 40 15.47 -8.55 5.60
N ASN A 41 15.50 -9.85 5.94
CA ASN A 41 16.53 -10.41 6.79
C ASN A 41 17.94 -10.28 6.20
N GLN A 42 18.09 -10.47 4.90
CA GLN A 42 19.37 -10.35 4.19
C GLN A 42 19.83 -8.89 4.11
N LYS A 43 18.93 -7.96 3.76
CA LYS A 43 19.24 -6.53 3.63
C LYS A 43 19.56 -5.87 4.99
N ALA A 44 19.03 -6.41 6.08
CA ALA A 44 19.36 -5.92 7.42
C ALA A 44 20.78 -6.26 7.86
N LEU A 45 21.42 -7.28 7.24
CA LEU A 45 22.80 -7.64 7.56
C LEU A 45 23.77 -6.53 7.10
N GLY A 46 24.41 -5.87 8.05
CA GLY A 46 25.38 -4.80 7.79
C GLY A 46 24.75 -3.45 7.42
N PHE A 47 23.42 -3.32 7.49
CA PHE A 47 22.73 -2.03 7.31
C PHE A 47 22.78 -1.25 8.63
N ASN A 48 23.42 -0.07 8.62
CA ASN A 48 23.67 0.71 9.83
C ASN A 48 22.94 2.05 9.88
N ASP A 49 22.26 2.44 8.79
CA ASP A 49 21.51 3.68 8.77
C ASP A 49 20.17 3.53 9.49
N LYS A 50 19.75 4.61 10.13
CA LYS A 50 18.43 4.65 10.77
C LYS A 50 17.33 4.85 9.74
N ILE A 51 16.29 4.00 9.79
CA ILE A 51 15.14 4.07 8.90
C ILE A 51 14.15 5.11 9.40
N SER A 52 13.80 6.08 8.54
CA SER A 52 12.83 7.13 8.84
C SER A 52 11.48 6.92 8.18
N THR A 53 11.42 6.12 7.11
CA THR A 53 10.17 5.83 6.39
C THR A 53 10.09 4.38 5.95
N ILE A 54 8.89 3.80 6.00
CA ILE A 54 8.55 2.51 5.38
C ILE A 54 7.38 2.75 4.42
N TYR A 55 7.54 2.31 3.18
CA TYR A 55 6.54 2.52 2.15
C TYR A 55 6.17 1.19 1.48
N PHE A 56 4.92 0.78 1.62
CA PHE A 56 4.34 -0.35 0.90
C PHE A 56 3.65 0.14 -0.35
N GLY A 57 4.18 -0.23 -1.50
CA GLY A 57 3.68 0.20 -2.80
C GLY A 57 3.77 -0.90 -3.85
N GLY A 58 3.65 -0.51 -5.12
CA GLY A 58 3.83 -1.36 -6.29
C GLY A 58 2.54 -1.70 -7.01
N GLY A 59 1.94 -2.83 -6.72
CA GLY A 59 0.60 -3.19 -7.18
C GLY A 59 -0.47 -2.57 -6.28
N THR A 60 -0.99 -3.36 -5.34
CA THR A 60 -2.00 -2.88 -4.37
C THR A 60 -1.72 -3.52 -3.00
N PRO A 61 -0.93 -2.89 -2.13
CA PRO A 61 -0.59 -3.45 -0.83
C PRO A 61 -1.79 -3.80 0.06
N THR A 62 -2.91 -3.08 -0.08
CA THR A 62 -4.15 -3.38 0.66
C THR A 62 -4.85 -4.67 0.24
N ILE A 63 -4.35 -5.38 -0.79
CA ILE A 63 -4.79 -6.73 -1.11
C ILE A 63 -4.34 -7.74 -0.05
N LEU A 64 -3.27 -7.43 0.68
CA LEU A 64 -2.80 -8.23 1.80
C LEU A 64 -3.80 -8.18 2.96
N THR A 65 -3.87 -9.27 3.70
CA THR A 65 -4.56 -9.28 4.99
C THR A 65 -3.79 -8.44 6.00
N GLU A 66 -4.46 -7.97 7.03
CA GLU A 66 -3.84 -7.22 8.13
C GLU A 66 -2.74 -8.04 8.82
N LYS A 67 -2.95 -9.34 8.95
CA LYS A 67 -1.96 -10.27 9.55
C LYS A 67 -0.70 -10.34 8.70
N GLU A 68 -0.81 -10.48 7.38
CA GLU A 68 0.33 -10.54 6.48
C GLU A 68 1.12 -9.23 6.51
N LEU A 69 0.43 -8.10 6.44
CA LEU A 69 1.05 -6.77 6.49
C LEU A 69 1.79 -6.56 7.83
N ASN A 70 1.13 -6.85 8.94
CA ASN A 70 1.72 -6.73 10.28
C ASN A 70 2.93 -7.64 10.46
N THR A 71 2.89 -8.88 9.93
CA THR A 71 4.03 -9.80 9.99
C THR A 71 5.27 -9.22 9.31
N ILE A 72 5.10 -8.58 8.15
CA ILE A 72 6.20 -7.93 7.43
C ILE A 72 6.71 -6.72 8.23
N ILE A 73 5.81 -5.86 8.71
CA ILE A 73 6.17 -4.67 9.50
C ILE A 73 6.94 -5.07 10.76
N GLU A 74 6.44 -6.04 11.52
CA GLU A 74 7.12 -6.53 12.72
C GLU A 74 8.52 -7.09 12.43
N ASN A 75 8.69 -7.79 11.31
CA ASN A 75 10.00 -8.27 10.89
C ASN A 75 10.98 -7.11 10.63
N ILE A 76 10.51 -6.06 9.94
CA ILE A 76 11.32 -4.85 9.70
C ILE A 76 11.70 -4.19 11.02
N LEU A 77 10.72 -3.93 11.90
CA LEU A 77 10.95 -3.27 13.18
C LEU A 77 11.90 -4.04 14.12
N LYS A 78 11.97 -5.38 13.96
CA LYS A 78 12.92 -6.23 14.71
C LYS A 78 14.33 -6.23 14.13
N LYS A 79 14.49 -5.94 12.83
CA LYS A 79 15.76 -6.13 12.11
C LYS A 79 16.51 -4.84 11.83
N PHE A 80 15.80 -3.72 11.72
CA PHE A 80 16.39 -2.42 11.44
C PHE A 80 16.28 -1.48 12.65
N ASP A 81 17.23 -0.57 12.79
CA ASP A 81 17.08 0.58 13.68
C ASP A 81 16.13 1.59 13.02
N VAL A 82 14.97 1.82 13.62
CA VAL A 82 13.93 2.72 13.09
C VAL A 82 13.78 3.96 13.96
N GLU A 83 13.38 5.07 13.36
CA GLU A 83 13.07 6.28 14.10
C GLU A 83 11.83 6.10 14.97
N LYS A 84 11.81 6.79 16.13
CA LYS A 84 10.67 6.72 17.06
C LYS A 84 9.35 7.16 16.41
N ASN A 85 9.41 8.17 15.52
CA ASN A 85 8.27 8.73 14.81
C ASN A 85 8.33 8.35 13.32
N ILE A 86 8.61 7.07 13.04
CA ILE A 86 8.69 6.57 11.66
C ILE A 86 7.38 6.76 10.91
N GLU A 87 7.45 7.22 9.65
CA GLU A 87 6.29 7.20 8.75
C GLU A 87 6.15 5.81 8.13
N ILE A 88 4.98 5.21 8.26
CA ILE A 88 4.63 3.93 7.63
C ILE A 88 3.44 4.14 6.71
N THR A 89 3.70 4.14 5.40
CA THR A 89 2.72 4.36 4.35
C THR A 89 2.28 3.06 3.71
N VAL A 90 0.98 2.95 3.45
CA VAL A 90 0.39 1.85 2.67
C VAL A 90 -0.42 2.43 1.51
N GLU A 91 -0.12 1.98 0.27
CA GLU A 91 -0.94 2.28 -0.90
C GLU A 91 -2.22 1.46 -0.90
N ALA A 92 -3.31 2.08 -1.35
CA ALA A 92 -4.63 1.48 -1.38
C ALA A 92 -5.41 1.89 -2.64
N ASN A 93 -6.31 1.01 -3.09
CA ASN A 93 -7.34 1.38 -4.05
C ASN A 93 -8.66 1.72 -3.33
N PRO A 94 -9.48 2.64 -3.87
CA PRO A 94 -10.77 3.00 -3.28
C PRO A 94 -11.70 1.82 -3.03
N ASP A 95 -11.66 0.78 -3.90
CA ASP A 95 -12.49 -0.42 -3.77
C ASP A 95 -12.06 -1.36 -2.64
N ASP A 96 -10.80 -1.29 -2.18
CA ASP A 96 -10.29 -2.07 -1.05
C ASP A 96 -10.62 -1.45 0.30
N LEU A 97 -10.90 -0.15 0.34
CA LEU A 97 -11.10 0.60 1.59
C LEU A 97 -12.51 0.36 2.13
N THR A 98 -12.65 -0.69 2.93
CA THR A 98 -13.81 -0.96 3.77
C THR A 98 -13.60 -0.39 5.18
N LYS A 99 -14.70 -0.25 5.93
CA LYS A 99 -14.62 0.18 7.34
C LYS A 99 -13.73 -0.75 8.18
N SER A 100 -13.85 -2.07 7.97
CA SER A 100 -13.02 -3.07 8.66
C SER A 100 -11.54 -2.93 8.31
N LYS A 101 -11.21 -2.80 7.01
CA LYS A 101 -9.82 -2.62 6.55
C LYS A 101 -9.19 -1.35 7.14
N LEU A 102 -9.90 -0.22 7.06
CA LEU A 102 -9.41 1.05 7.61
C LEU A 102 -9.22 0.99 9.13
N SER A 103 -10.17 0.40 9.84
CA SER A 103 -10.05 0.20 11.29
C SER A 103 -8.85 -0.69 11.64
N ALA A 104 -8.64 -1.79 10.91
CA ALA A 104 -7.53 -2.69 11.16
C ALA A 104 -6.17 -2.03 10.87
N LEU A 105 -6.05 -1.28 9.76
CA LEU A 105 -4.84 -0.52 9.43
C LEU A 105 -4.54 0.57 10.46
N SER A 106 -5.55 1.34 10.89
CA SER A 106 -5.36 2.42 11.86
C SER A 106 -5.05 1.94 13.28
N ASN A 107 -5.43 0.70 13.61
CA ASN A 107 -5.07 0.06 14.88
C ASN A 107 -3.68 -0.62 14.85
N SER A 108 -3.02 -0.62 13.69
CA SER A 108 -1.64 -1.05 13.54
C SER A 108 -0.69 0.14 13.71
N VAL A 109 0.57 -0.04 13.34
CA VAL A 109 1.57 1.04 13.32
C VAL A 109 1.58 1.85 12.02
N VAL A 110 0.68 1.53 11.07
CA VAL A 110 0.49 2.31 9.83
C VAL A 110 -0.09 3.67 10.19
N ASN A 111 0.57 4.76 9.78
CA ASN A 111 0.17 6.12 10.11
C ASN A 111 -0.06 7.03 8.90
N ARG A 112 0.12 6.49 7.68
CA ARG A 112 -0.18 7.19 6.42
C ARG A 112 -0.80 6.25 5.42
N ILE A 113 -1.77 6.74 4.64
CA ILE A 113 -2.37 5.99 3.53
C ILE A 113 -2.30 6.82 2.24
N SER A 114 -1.91 6.18 1.11
CA SER A 114 -1.97 6.78 -0.23
C SER A 114 -3.07 6.09 -1.02
N ILE A 115 -4.00 6.86 -1.57
CA ILE A 115 -5.20 6.32 -2.24
C ILE A 115 -5.12 6.60 -3.73
N GLY A 116 -5.00 5.56 -4.53
CA GLY A 116 -4.98 5.63 -6.00
C GLY A 116 -6.37 5.93 -6.57
N VAL A 117 -6.80 7.18 -6.52
CA VAL A 117 -8.10 7.65 -7.04
C VAL A 117 -8.08 7.75 -8.55
N GLN A 118 -7.05 8.34 -9.10
CA GLN A 118 -6.73 8.60 -10.50
C GLN A 118 -7.64 9.65 -11.17
N SER A 119 -8.96 9.58 -11.01
CA SER A 119 -9.91 10.58 -11.52
C SER A 119 -11.22 10.57 -10.71
N PHE A 120 -11.94 11.68 -10.75
CA PHE A 120 -13.33 11.79 -10.27
C PHE A 120 -14.34 11.80 -11.41
N ILE A 121 -13.94 11.45 -12.63
CA ILE A 121 -14.77 11.39 -13.83
C ILE A 121 -14.95 9.93 -14.23
N ASP A 122 -16.20 9.42 -14.19
CA ASP A 122 -16.49 8.00 -14.44
C ASP A 122 -16.04 7.52 -15.82
N LYS A 123 -16.11 8.39 -16.85
CA LYS A 123 -15.64 8.07 -18.21
C LYS A 123 -14.13 7.79 -18.22
N GLU A 124 -13.35 8.58 -17.51
CA GLU A 124 -11.91 8.40 -17.39
C GLU A 124 -11.57 7.14 -16.60
N LEU A 125 -12.24 6.92 -15.46
CA LEU A 125 -12.06 5.71 -14.65
C LEU A 125 -12.33 4.44 -15.46
N LYS A 126 -13.40 4.44 -16.27
CA LYS A 126 -13.72 3.32 -17.20
C LYS A 126 -12.64 3.15 -18.27
N SER A 127 -12.17 4.23 -18.89
CA SER A 127 -11.13 4.16 -19.92
C SER A 127 -9.79 3.62 -19.37
N MET A 128 -9.49 3.92 -18.10
CA MET A 128 -8.34 3.42 -17.36
C MET A 128 -8.51 1.99 -16.84
N ASN A 129 -9.67 1.37 -16.99
CA ASN A 129 -10.02 0.07 -16.42
C ASN A 129 -9.89 0.06 -14.88
N ARG A 130 -10.45 1.10 -14.20
CA ARG A 130 -10.48 1.14 -12.73
C ARG A 130 -11.67 0.34 -12.18
N ALA A 131 -11.46 -0.32 -11.04
CA ALA A 131 -12.48 -1.12 -10.37
C ALA A 131 -13.51 -0.30 -9.57
N HIS A 132 -13.32 1.03 -9.46
CA HIS A 132 -14.19 1.93 -8.73
C HIS A 132 -14.72 3.05 -9.62
N ASP A 133 -15.81 3.65 -9.22
CA ASP A 133 -16.41 4.87 -9.80
C ASP A 133 -16.09 6.11 -8.94
N SER A 134 -16.48 7.28 -9.43
CA SER A 134 -16.27 8.57 -8.74
C SER A 134 -16.92 8.62 -7.35
N LYS A 135 -18.10 8.04 -7.20
CA LYS A 135 -18.84 7.98 -5.93
C LYS A 135 -18.08 7.13 -4.90
N LYS A 136 -17.56 6.00 -5.35
CA LYS A 136 -16.75 5.11 -4.50
C LYS A 136 -15.43 5.78 -4.09
N ALA A 137 -14.78 6.51 -5.02
CA ALA A 137 -13.57 7.28 -4.72
C ALA A 137 -13.82 8.31 -3.61
N ILE A 138 -14.84 9.16 -3.75
CA ILE A 138 -15.21 10.17 -2.74
C ILE A 138 -15.50 9.49 -1.40
N LYS A 139 -16.37 8.47 -1.40
CA LYS A 139 -16.75 7.76 -0.17
C LYS A 139 -15.55 7.12 0.53
N SER A 140 -14.59 6.58 -0.23
CA SER A 140 -13.39 5.97 0.34
C SER A 140 -12.50 7.00 1.03
N ILE A 141 -12.34 8.19 0.45
CA ILE A 141 -11.59 9.30 1.05
C ILE A 141 -12.26 9.79 2.34
N GLU A 142 -13.58 10.04 2.28
CA GLU A 142 -14.37 10.47 3.45
C GLU A 142 -14.28 9.44 4.59
N MET A 143 -14.26 8.16 4.24
CA MET A 143 -14.15 7.09 5.20
C MET A 143 -12.72 7.02 5.78
N ALA A 144 -11.68 7.12 4.93
CA ALA A 144 -10.28 7.09 5.35
C ALA A 144 -9.95 8.24 6.33
N ARG A 145 -10.50 9.45 6.10
CA ARG A 145 -10.34 10.62 6.99
C ARG A 145 -10.83 10.42 8.42
N LYS A 146 -11.64 9.40 8.68
CA LYS A 146 -12.10 9.06 10.04
C LYS A 146 -11.08 8.21 10.81
N TYR A 147 -10.08 7.68 10.11
CA TYR A 147 -9.10 6.74 10.66
C TYR A 147 -7.66 7.25 10.54
N PHE A 148 -7.37 8.09 9.55
CA PHE A 148 -6.03 8.60 9.26
C PHE A 148 -6.04 10.12 9.15
N GLU A 149 -5.07 10.76 9.79
CA GLU A 149 -4.81 12.21 9.64
C GLU A 149 -3.92 12.47 8.41
N ASN A 150 -2.99 11.57 8.10
CA ASN A 150 -2.07 11.70 6.97
C ASN A 150 -2.56 10.85 5.78
N ILE A 151 -3.12 11.53 4.78
CA ILE A 151 -3.68 10.91 3.57
C ILE A 151 -3.15 11.63 2.35
N SER A 152 -2.66 10.89 1.35
CA SER A 152 -2.45 11.37 -0.01
C SER A 152 -3.42 10.69 -0.98
N ILE A 153 -3.70 11.38 -2.08
CA ILE A 153 -4.46 10.83 -3.21
C ILE A 153 -3.65 11.00 -4.48
N ASP A 154 -3.68 9.99 -5.34
CA ASP A 154 -3.03 10.03 -6.64
C ASP A 154 -4.05 10.39 -7.70
N ILE A 155 -3.71 11.35 -8.56
CA ILE A 155 -4.55 11.83 -9.66
C ILE A 155 -3.73 11.78 -10.96
N LEU A 156 -4.32 11.22 -12.01
CA LEU A 156 -3.80 11.27 -13.37
C LEU A 156 -4.49 12.40 -14.14
N TYR A 157 -3.70 13.10 -14.93
CA TYR A 157 -4.17 14.18 -15.80
C TYR A 157 -3.57 14.07 -17.19
N GLY A 158 -4.22 14.68 -18.18
CA GLY A 158 -3.75 14.63 -19.57
C GLY A 158 -4.06 13.31 -20.30
N LEU A 159 -5.18 12.67 -19.94
CA LEU A 159 -5.69 11.44 -20.54
C LEU A 159 -6.34 11.69 -21.89
#